data_591ea8092ebe085475564bf47a809eea
#
_entry.id   591ea8092ebe085475564bf47a809eea
#
_cell.length_a   1.000
_cell.length_b   1.000
_cell.length_c   1.000
_cell.angle_alpha   90.00
_cell.angle_beta   90.00
_cell.angle_gamma   90.00
#
_symmetry.space_group_name_H-M   'P 1'
#
loop_
_entity.id
_entity.type
_entity.pdbx_description
1 polymer ?
#
loop_
_entity_poly.entity_id
_entity_poly.type
_entity_poly.pdbx_seq_one_letter_code
_entity_poly.pdbx_strand_id
1 'polypeptide(L)'
;MKPGVVDEAKAKAREYFRTRGTLASAASIHERVADAFGALGAFLEPISAPTAARVGIPGEWTIQEIVDHLIETHRPGLDELWCLFAGRRPPGEPIPAGLQSKAPLHRPWPWLRAELDRVHGDILRALAAAPPDVATEARAPIVMVVNVTDDEGKIVPLHWVEDLDWKAYAIVWRLHVIDHLKLARKVHAALER
;
A
#
# COMPACT_ATOMS: atom_id res chain seq x y z
N MET A 1 -7.10 -11.22 22.64
CA MET A 1 -5.73 -10.72 22.34
C MET A 1 -5.21 -9.94 23.53
N LYS A 2 -4.02 -10.28 24.04
CA LYS A 2 -3.42 -9.61 25.20
C LYS A 2 -3.09 -8.16 24.90
N PRO A 3 -3.39 -7.21 25.80
CA PRO A 3 -3.12 -5.77 25.59
C PRO A 3 -1.64 -5.49 25.19
N GLY A 4 -0.68 -6.20 25.78
CA GLY A 4 0.73 -6.03 25.46
C GLY A 4 1.13 -6.37 24.03
N VAL A 5 0.45 -7.32 23.35
CA VAL A 5 0.71 -7.68 21.95
C VAL A 5 0.30 -6.55 21.01
N VAL A 6 -0.83 -5.90 21.31
CA VAL A 6 -1.33 -4.74 20.54
C VAL A 6 -0.37 -3.57 20.65
N ASP A 7 0.04 -3.24 21.88
CA ASP A 7 0.92 -2.10 22.14
C ASP A 7 2.31 -2.32 21.51
N GLU A 8 2.84 -3.54 21.60
CA GLU A 8 4.11 -3.91 20.97
C GLU A 8 4.03 -3.80 19.44
N ALA A 9 2.96 -4.29 18.81
CA ALA A 9 2.76 -4.20 17.37
C ALA A 9 2.68 -2.74 16.90
N LYS A 10 1.92 -1.90 17.61
CA LYS A 10 1.83 -0.47 17.31
C LYS A 10 3.17 0.25 17.52
N ALA A 11 3.89 -0.06 18.59
CA ALA A 11 5.21 0.51 18.86
C ALA A 11 6.22 0.16 17.77
N LYS A 12 6.26 -1.10 17.31
CA LYS A 12 7.11 -1.53 16.19
C LYS A 12 6.76 -0.81 14.88
N ALA A 13 5.47 -0.67 14.58
CA ALA A 13 5.03 0.06 13.40
C ALA A 13 5.45 1.54 13.45
N ARG A 14 5.21 2.22 14.57
CA ARG A 14 5.61 3.62 14.76
C ARG A 14 7.12 3.82 14.63
N GLU A 15 7.92 2.94 15.23
CA GLU A 15 9.38 3.00 15.13
C GLU A 15 9.85 2.77 13.68
N TYR A 16 9.20 1.87 12.95
CA TYR A 16 9.48 1.68 11.52
C TYR A 16 9.18 2.96 10.72
N PHE A 17 8.01 3.58 10.90
CA PHE A 17 7.64 4.80 10.19
C PHE A 17 8.52 5.98 10.58
N ARG A 18 8.91 6.08 11.84
CA ARG A 18 9.85 7.09 12.30
C ARG A 18 11.20 6.95 11.61
N THR A 19 11.78 5.75 11.62
CA THR A 19 13.16 5.51 11.13
C THR A 19 13.25 5.41 9.62
N ARG A 20 12.26 4.81 8.96
CA ARG A 20 12.25 4.55 7.52
C ARG A 20 11.46 5.57 6.72
N GLY A 21 10.64 6.38 7.39
CA GLY A 21 9.85 7.48 6.84
C GLY A 21 10.36 8.83 7.35
N THR A 22 9.83 9.31 8.47
CA THR A 22 10.05 10.67 9.00
C THR A 22 11.53 11.11 9.02
N LEU A 23 12.44 10.25 9.47
CA LEU A 23 13.88 10.54 9.56
C LEU A 23 14.66 10.22 8.28
N ALA A 24 14.06 9.58 7.30
CA ALA A 24 14.72 9.26 6.03
C ALA A 24 14.79 10.50 5.12
N SER A 25 15.74 10.50 4.18
CA SER A 25 15.76 11.51 3.12
C SER A 25 14.65 11.24 2.09
N ALA A 26 14.15 12.29 1.42
CA ALA A 26 13.19 12.17 0.33
C ALA A 26 13.69 11.24 -0.78
N ALA A 27 14.98 11.33 -1.13
CA ALA A 27 15.60 10.45 -2.11
C ALA A 27 15.55 8.97 -1.71
N SER A 28 15.85 8.64 -0.44
CA SER A 28 15.77 7.26 0.05
C SER A 28 14.33 6.72 0.08
N ILE A 29 13.35 7.57 0.33
CA ILE A 29 11.93 7.20 0.28
C ILE A 29 11.53 6.92 -1.17
N HIS A 30 11.86 7.82 -2.09
CA HIS A 30 11.61 7.65 -3.53
C HIS A 30 12.19 6.32 -4.04
N GLU A 31 13.48 6.05 -3.78
CA GLU A 31 14.16 4.82 -4.20
C GLU A 31 13.42 3.57 -3.68
N ARG A 32 13.10 3.53 -2.39
CA ARG A 32 12.40 2.38 -1.79
C ARG A 32 10.99 2.14 -2.33
N VAL A 33 10.26 3.21 -2.64
CA VAL A 33 8.94 3.11 -3.26
C VAL A 33 9.08 2.65 -4.70
N ALA A 34 10.04 3.20 -5.46
CA ALA A 34 10.34 2.80 -6.83
C ALA A 34 10.71 1.30 -6.93
N ASP A 35 11.56 0.80 -6.03
CA ASP A 35 11.93 -0.61 -5.97
C ASP A 35 10.72 -1.52 -5.76
N ALA A 36 9.81 -1.14 -4.85
CA ALA A 36 8.60 -1.92 -4.59
C ALA A 36 7.65 -1.93 -5.80
N PHE A 37 7.44 -0.77 -6.43
CA PHE A 37 6.62 -0.65 -7.64
C PHE A 37 7.22 -1.43 -8.81
N GLY A 38 8.54 -1.33 -9.02
CA GLY A 38 9.25 -2.09 -10.02
C GLY A 38 9.16 -3.61 -9.82
N ALA A 39 9.29 -4.07 -8.58
CA ALA A 39 9.16 -5.49 -8.24
C ALA A 39 7.74 -6.04 -8.51
N LEU A 40 6.69 -5.24 -8.25
CA LEU A 40 5.32 -5.60 -8.60
C LEU A 40 5.14 -5.61 -10.11
N GLY A 41 5.58 -4.57 -10.83
CA GLY A 41 5.50 -4.48 -12.29
C GLY A 41 6.14 -5.68 -12.98
N ALA A 42 7.37 -6.04 -12.58
CA ALA A 42 8.08 -7.21 -13.10
C ALA A 42 7.34 -8.54 -12.83
N PHE A 43 6.72 -8.69 -11.65
CA PHE A 43 5.88 -9.86 -11.37
C PHE A 43 4.64 -9.92 -12.25
N LEU A 44 3.99 -8.78 -12.49
CA LEU A 44 2.76 -8.72 -13.27
C LEU A 44 2.99 -8.85 -14.79
N GLU A 45 4.20 -8.62 -15.29
CA GLU A 45 4.52 -8.60 -16.72
C GLU A 45 4.09 -9.88 -17.46
N PRO A 46 4.43 -11.11 -16.97
CA PRO A 46 4.03 -12.35 -17.62
C PRO A 46 2.58 -12.77 -17.33
N ILE A 47 1.85 -12.08 -16.46
CA ILE A 47 0.51 -12.51 -16.03
C ILE A 47 -0.53 -12.20 -17.10
N SER A 48 -1.16 -13.25 -17.63
CA SER A 48 -2.26 -13.14 -18.61
C SER A 48 -3.58 -12.72 -17.96
N ALA A 49 -4.50 -12.14 -18.74
CA ALA A 49 -5.83 -11.77 -18.24
C ALA A 49 -6.61 -12.98 -17.65
N PRO A 50 -6.63 -14.16 -18.29
CA PRO A 50 -7.27 -15.34 -17.69
C PRO A 50 -6.62 -15.76 -16.36
N THR A 51 -5.29 -15.66 -16.24
CA THR A 51 -4.57 -15.98 -15.00
C THR A 51 -4.89 -14.98 -13.90
N ALA A 52 -4.91 -13.67 -14.23
CA ALA A 52 -5.18 -12.61 -13.28
C ALA A 52 -6.56 -12.69 -12.64
N ALA A 53 -7.58 -13.09 -13.40
CA ALA A 53 -8.97 -13.19 -12.96
C ALA A 53 -9.31 -14.51 -12.23
N ARG A 54 -8.41 -15.50 -12.25
CA ARG A 54 -8.68 -16.83 -11.70
C ARG A 54 -8.49 -16.88 -10.19
N VAL A 55 -9.44 -17.48 -9.48
CA VAL A 55 -9.34 -17.74 -8.04
C VAL A 55 -8.30 -18.83 -7.81
N GLY A 56 -7.18 -18.48 -7.20
CA GLY A 56 -6.12 -19.44 -6.84
C GLY A 56 -6.30 -20.03 -5.44
N ILE A 57 -6.84 -19.24 -4.52
CA ILE A 57 -7.06 -19.65 -3.13
C ILE A 57 -8.47 -19.20 -2.74
N PRO A 58 -9.35 -20.13 -2.31
CA PRO A 58 -10.69 -19.75 -1.86
C PRO A 58 -10.66 -18.75 -0.72
N GLY A 59 -11.41 -17.64 -0.86
CA GLY A 59 -11.49 -16.56 0.12
C GLY A 59 -10.39 -15.51 0.04
N GLU A 60 -9.37 -15.70 -0.79
CA GLU A 60 -8.37 -14.67 -1.08
C GLU A 60 -8.71 -13.93 -2.38
N TRP A 61 -8.22 -12.72 -2.52
CA TRP A 61 -8.36 -11.93 -3.75
C TRP A 61 -7.60 -12.57 -4.92
N THR A 62 -8.15 -12.47 -6.11
CA THR A 62 -7.45 -12.76 -7.36
C THR A 62 -6.36 -11.70 -7.59
N ILE A 63 -5.42 -11.98 -8.50
CA ILE A 63 -4.38 -11.00 -8.88
C ILE A 63 -5.03 -9.72 -9.45
N GLN A 64 -6.13 -9.87 -10.20
CA GLN A 64 -6.87 -8.75 -10.77
C GLN A 64 -7.51 -7.87 -9.70
N GLU A 65 -8.11 -8.45 -8.67
CA GLU A 65 -8.66 -7.73 -7.52
C GLU A 65 -7.58 -7.01 -6.69
N ILE A 66 -6.40 -7.63 -6.54
CA ILE A 66 -5.25 -6.99 -5.90
C ILE A 66 -4.81 -5.74 -6.68
N VAL A 67 -4.70 -5.83 -8.01
CA VAL A 67 -4.32 -4.67 -8.84
C VAL A 67 -5.37 -3.58 -8.81
N ASP A 68 -6.65 -3.92 -8.87
CA ASP A 68 -7.76 -2.98 -8.73
C ASP A 68 -7.70 -2.25 -7.38
N HIS A 69 -7.49 -2.99 -6.28
CA HIS A 69 -7.35 -2.43 -4.95
C HIS A 69 -6.17 -1.45 -4.84
N LEU A 70 -5.00 -1.79 -5.40
CA LEU A 70 -3.85 -0.89 -5.39
C LEU A 70 -4.13 0.41 -6.16
N ILE A 71 -4.82 0.35 -7.29
CA ILE A 71 -5.24 1.53 -8.04
C ILE A 71 -6.21 2.39 -7.21
N GLU A 72 -7.25 1.79 -6.66
CA GLU A 72 -8.32 2.50 -5.93
C GLU A 72 -7.80 3.15 -4.63
N THR A 73 -6.78 2.59 -4.00
CA THR A 73 -6.16 3.15 -2.80
C THR A 73 -5.04 4.14 -3.09
N HIS A 74 -4.22 3.90 -4.12
CA HIS A 74 -3.07 4.75 -4.43
C HIS A 74 -3.48 6.06 -5.11
N ARG A 75 -4.56 6.05 -5.90
CA ARG A 75 -5.05 7.26 -6.58
C ARG A 75 -5.48 8.35 -5.58
N PRO A 76 -6.41 8.11 -4.64
CA PRO A 76 -6.73 9.10 -3.61
C PRO A 76 -5.54 9.36 -2.68
N GLY A 77 -4.68 8.37 -2.43
CA GLY A 77 -3.45 8.54 -1.66
C GLY A 77 -2.50 9.58 -2.25
N LEU A 78 -2.41 9.69 -3.57
CA LEU A 78 -1.64 10.75 -4.23
C LEU A 78 -2.24 12.14 -3.98
N ASP A 79 -3.55 12.27 -3.97
CA ASP A 79 -4.23 13.53 -3.64
C ASP A 79 -3.96 13.92 -2.17
N GLU A 80 -3.95 12.95 -1.26
CA GLU A 80 -3.56 13.16 0.14
C GLU A 80 -2.09 13.60 0.28
N LEU A 81 -1.18 13.01 -0.49
CA LEU A 81 0.24 13.43 -0.50
C LEU A 81 0.39 14.89 -0.94
N TRP A 82 -0.36 15.34 -1.96
CA TRP A 82 -0.35 16.73 -2.38
C TRP A 82 -0.89 17.68 -1.29
N CYS A 83 -1.89 17.26 -0.52
CA CYS A 83 -2.35 18.01 0.64
C CYS A 83 -1.22 18.14 1.68
N LEU A 84 -0.50 17.05 1.99
CA LEU A 84 0.60 17.04 2.93
C LEU A 84 1.76 17.94 2.47
N PHE A 85 2.13 17.93 1.19
CA PHE A 85 3.14 18.84 0.64
C PHE A 85 2.73 20.32 0.74
N ALA A 86 1.43 20.59 0.64
CA ALA A 86 0.88 21.92 0.84
C ALA A 86 0.70 22.32 2.32
N GLY A 87 1.19 21.52 3.26
CA GLY A 87 1.06 21.77 4.70
C GLY A 87 -0.36 21.62 5.23
N ARG A 88 -1.22 20.90 4.55
CA ARG A 88 -2.64 20.72 4.90
C ARG A 88 -2.96 19.26 5.21
N ARG A 89 -3.80 19.05 6.23
CA ARG A 89 -4.42 17.75 6.47
C ARG A 89 -5.35 17.41 5.30
N PRO A 90 -5.29 16.19 4.72
CA PRO A 90 -6.27 15.74 3.75
C PRO A 90 -7.69 15.79 4.32
N PRO A 91 -8.70 16.18 3.52
CA PRO A 91 -10.09 16.17 3.95
C PRO A 91 -10.66 14.76 3.98
N GLY A 92 -11.66 14.55 4.84
CA GLY A 92 -12.43 13.30 4.90
C GLY A 92 -11.86 12.25 5.82
N GLU A 93 -12.44 11.06 5.71
CA GLU A 93 -12.05 9.88 6.48
C GLU A 93 -10.85 9.18 5.83
N PRO A 94 -10.07 8.39 6.60
CA PRO A 94 -8.97 7.61 6.04
C PRO A 94 -9.43 6.69 4.91
N ILE A 95 -8.57 6.48 3.91
CA ILE A 95 -8.83 5.53 2.82
C ILE A 95 -9.08 4.14 3.41
N PRO A 96 -10.23 3.49 3.10
CA PRO A 96 -10.56 2.18 3.67
C PRO A 96 -9.54 1.11 3.26
N ALA A 97 -9.13 0.26 4.21
CA ALA A 97 -8.13 -0.78 3.99
C ALA A 97 -8.51 -1.82 2.92
N GLY A 98 -9.81 -2.06 2.71
CA GLY A 98 -10.33 -3.00 1.70
C GLY A 98 -10.92 -2.32 0.47
N LEU A 99 -10.59 -1.04 0.19
CA LEU A 99 -11.18 -0.30 -0.92
C LEU A 99 -10.89 -0.97 -2.26
N GLN A 100 -11.94 -1.28 -3.00
CA GLN A 100 -11.92 -1.78 -4.38
C GLN A 100 -12.99 -1.06 -5.21
N SER A 101 -12.89 -1.15 -6.52
CA SER A 101 -13.99 -0.74 -7.39
C SER A 101 -15.22 -1.63 -7.20
N LYS A 102 -16.39 -1.18 -7.68
CA LYS A 102 -17.64 -1.93 -7.56
C LYS A 102 -17.62 -3.28 -8.29
N ALA A 103 -16.75 -3.43 -9.29
CA ALA A 103 -16.68 -4.63 -10.13
C ALA A 103 -15.24 -4.85 -10.64
N PRO A 104 -14.29 -5.23 -9.78
CA PRO A 104 -12.87 -5.34 -10.13
C PRO A 104 -12.63 -6.34 -11.28
N LEU A 105 -13.36 -7.46 -11.31
CA LEU A 105 -13.21 -8.49 -12.34
C LEU A 105 -13.81 -8.09 -13.71
N HIS A 106 -14.62 -7.04 -13.78
CA HIS A 106 -15.17 -6.53 -15.05
C HIS A 106 -14.26 -5.49 -15.72
N ARG A 107 -13.21 -5.02 -15.04
CA ARG A 107 -12.24 -4.09 -15.63
C ARG A 107 -11.26 -4.86 -16.52
N PRO A 108 -10.99 -4.43 -17.77
CA PRO A 108 -10.05 -5.12 -18.65
C PRO A 108 -8.64 -5.16 -18.03
N TRP A 109 -8.01 -6.34 -18.01
CA TRP A 109 -6.68 -6.52 -17.45
C TRP A 109 -5.61 -5.59 -18.04
N PRO A 110 -5.55 -5.38 -19.38
CA PRO A 110 -4.60 -4.42 -19.95
C PRO A 110 -4.82 -2.98 -19.46
N TRP A 111 -6.08 -2.59 -19.24
CA TRP A 111 -6.40 -1.27 -18.69
C TRP A 111 -5.93 -1.15 -17.23
N LEU A 112 -6.18 -2.17 -16.39
CA LEU A 112 -5.72 -2.19 -15.00
C LEU A 112 -4.19 -2.07 -14.93
N ARG A 113 -3.46 -2.80 -15.79
CA ARG A 113 -2.00 -2.72 -15.87
C ARG A 113 -1.52 -1.30 -16.22
N ALA A 114 -2.07 -0.74 -17.30
CA ALA A 114 -1.72 0.62 -17.74
C ALA A 114 -2.06 1.69 -16.69
N GLU A 115 -3.20 1.53 -16.02
CA GLU A 115 -3.64 2.49 -14.99
C GLU A 115 -2.79 2.38 -13.72
N LEU A 116 -2.39 1.16 -13.30
CA LEU A 116 -1.46 0.97 -12.19
C LEU A 116 -0.11 1.63 -12.48
N ASP A 117 0.44 1.41 -13.68
CA ASP A 117 1.71 2.00 -14.12
C ASP A 117 1.63 3.54 -14.15
N ARG A 118 0.49 4.09 -14.59
CA ARG A 118 0.24 5.53 -14.60
C ARG A 118 0.22 6.09 -13.17
N VAL A 119 -0.56 5.49 -12.27
CA VAL A 119 -0.68 5.94 -10.87
C VAL A 119 0.66 5.84 -10.16
N HIS A 120 1.38 4.73 -10.31
CA HIS A 120 2.71 4.56 -9.74
C HIS A 120 3.72 5.59 -10.30
N GLY A 121 3.67 5.85 -11.60
CA GLY A 121 4.48 6.90 -12.23
C GLY A 121 4.17 8.29 -11.71
N ASP A 122 2.88 8.62 -11.48
CA ASP A 122 2.46 9.90 -10.90
C ASP A 122 3.00 10.06 -9.46
N ILE A 123 2.91 9.00 -8.63
CA ILE A 123 3.44 8.97 -7.26
C ILE A 123 4.96 9.20 -7.27
N LEU A 124 5.70 8.47 -8.12
CA LEU A 124 7.16 8.62 -8.20
C LEU A 124 7.56 10.01 -8.66
N ARG A 125 6.83 10.60 -9.62
CA ARG A 125 7.08 12.00 -10.02
C ARG A 125 6.82 12.99 -8.89
N ALA A 126 5.75 12.79 -8.12
CA ALA A 126 5.45 13.62 -6.95
C ALA A 126 6.56 13.53 -5.89
N LEU A 127 7.03 12.30 -5.59
CA LEU A 127 8.12 12.10 -4.64
C LEU A 127 9.46 12.68 -5.13
N ALA A 128 9.76 12.57 -6.43
CA ALA A 128 10.97 13.16 -7.03
C ALA A 128 10.94 14.70 -6.99
N ALA A 129 9.75 15.29 -7.11
CA ALA A 129 9.56 16.74 -7.05
C ALA A 129 9.42 17.28 -5.61
N ALA A 130 9.38 16.40 -4.59
CA ALA A 130 9.25 16.82 -3.21
C ALA A 130 10.41 17.74 -2.80
N PRO A 131 10.12 18.95 -2.29
CA PRO A 131 11.18 19.83 -1.83
C PRO A 131 11.98 19.14 -0.71
N PRO A 132 13.34 19.21 -0.74
CA PRO A 132 14.18 18.50 0.23
C PRO A 132 13.86 18.84 1.70
N ASP A 133 13.41 20.07 1.95
CA ASP A 133 13.19 20.66 3.28
C ASP A 133 11.71 20.86 3.61
N VAL A 134 10.78 20.19 2.90
CA VAL A 134 9.36 20.21 3.30
C VAL A 134 9.21 19.48 4.63
N ALA A 135 9.43 20.24 5.70
CA ALA A 135 8.98 19.89 7.02
C ALA A 135 7.58 20.47 7.20
N THR A 136 6.53 19.67 6.96
CA THR A 136 5.18 20.08 7.28
C THR A 136 4.76 19.42 8.59
N GLU A 137 4.06 20.16 9.45
CA GLU A 137 3.39 19.58 10.62
C GLU A 137 2.10 18.84 10.23
N ALA A 138 1.69 18.97 8.97
CA ALA A 138 0.51 18.32 8.43
C ALA A 138 0.66 16.79 8.49
N ARG A 139 -0.42 16.13 8.87
CA ARG A 139 -0.50 14.68 8.99
C ARG A 139 -1.76 14.17 8.31
N ALA A 140 -1.67 12.98 7.72
CA ALA A 140 -2.80 12.25 7.15
C ALA A 140 -3.12 11.03 8.00
N PRO A 141 -4.42 10.76 8.26
CA PRO A 141 -4.83 9.55 8.92
C PRO A 141 -4.74 8.37 7.96
N ILE A 142 -4.13 7.27 8.39
CA ILE A 142 -4.03 6.03 7.62
C ILE A 142 -4.60 4.87 8.41
N VAL A 143 -5.38 4.03 7.76
CA VAL A 143 -5.79 2.73 8.30
C VAL A 143 -4.61 1.77 8.24
N MET A 144 -4.07 1.44 9.40
CA MET A 144 -3.01 0.45 9.55
C MET A 144 -3.61 -0.94 9.70
N VAL A 145 -3.02 -1.91 9.00
CA VAL A 145 -3.35 -3.33 9.14
C VAL A 145 -2.06 -4.11 9.36
N VAL A 146 -1.94 -4.76 10.50
CA VAL A 146 -0.77 -5.58 10.83
C VAL A 146 -1.24 -6.93 11.35
N ASN A 147 -0.68 -8.00 10.82
CA ASN A 147 -0.96 -9.33 11.31
C ASN A 147 -0.24 -9.58 12.64
N VAL A 148 -0.99 -9.98 13.65
CA VAL A 148 -0.48 -10.35 14.98
C VAL A 148 -0.93 -11.76 15.33
N THR A 149 -0.18 -12.42 16.21
CA THR A 149 -0.58 -13.73 16.75
C THR A 149 -1.41 -13.52 18.01
N ASP A 150 -2.63 -14.05 18.02
CA ASP A 150 -3.51 -13.99 19.18
C ASP A 150 -3.12 -14.99 20.29
N ASP A 151 -3.93 -15.04 21.36
CA ASP A 151 -3.68 -15.91 22.53
C ASP A 151 -3.81 -17.42 22.21
N GLU A 152 -4.46 -17.74 21.08
CA GLU A 152 -4.66 -19.12 20.59
C GLU A 152 -3.60 -19.52 19.55
N GLY A 153 -2.64 -18.63 19.26
CA GLY A 153 -1.59 -18.86 18.26
C GLY A 153 -2.05 -18.60 16.83
N LYS A 154 -3.24 -18.06 16.61
CA LYS A 154 -3.79 -17.74 15.30
C LYS A 154 -3.33 -16.35 14.85
N ILE A 155 -3.00 -16.24 13.57
CA ILE A 155 -2.72 -14.94 12.93
C ILE A 155 -4.03 -14.22 12.66
N VAL A 156 -4.16 -13.01 13.22
CA VAL A 156 -5.34 -12.15 13.07
C VAL A 156 -4.92 -10.73 12.67
N PRO A 157 -5.70 -10.02 11.85
CA PRO A 157 -5.41 -8.65 11.51
C PRO A 157 -5.74 -7.70 12.67
N LEU A 158 -4.79 -6.85 13.04
CA LEU A 158 -4.97 -5.72 13.96
C LEU A 158 -5.16 -4.45 13.14
N HIS A 159 -6.26 -3.74 13.36
CA HIS A 159 -6.59 -2.49 12.67
C HIS A 159 -6.54 -1.31 13.64
N TRP A 160 -5.95 -0.18 13.20
CA TRP A 160 -6.05 1.11 13.90
C TRP A 160 -5.77 2.25 12.92
N VAL A 161 -6.06 3.47 13.31
CA VAL A 161 -5.71 4.67 12.55
C VAL A 161 -4.45 5.29 13.14
N GLU A 162 -3.49 5.66 12.30
CA GLU A 162 -2.27 6.38 12.67
C GLU A 162 -2.17 7.66 11.84
N ASP A 163 -1.81 8.78 12.47
CA ASP A 163 -1.57 10.05 11.78
C ASP A 163 -0.09 10.15 11.38
N LEU A 164 0.19 10.17 10.08
CA LEU A 164 1.54 10.13 9.52
C LEU A 164 1.90 11.46 8.82
N ASP A 165 3.14 11.93 8.99
CA ASP A 165 3.72 12.96 8.13
C ASP A 165 3.93 12.44 6.70
N TRP A 166 4.20 13.35 5.73
CA TRP A 166 4.29 12.97 4.32
C TRP A 166 5.33 11.89 4.02
N LYS A 167 6.47 11.86 4.74
CA LYS A 167 7.53 10.88 4.53
C LYS A 167 7.13 9.49 5.03
N ALA A 168 6.58 9.44 6.23
CA ALA A 168 6.03 8.21 6.79
C ALA A 168 4.83 7.72 5.95
N TYR A 169 3.98 8.65 5.48
CA TYR A 169 2.88 8.37 4.57
C TYR A 169 3.36 7.71 3.28
N ALA A 170 4.36 8.30 2.62
CA ALA A 170 4.90 7.76 1.37
C ALA A 170 5.50 6.34 1.54
N ILE A 171 6.14 6.05 2.69
CA ILE A 171 6.70 4.72 2.93
C ILE A 171 5.62 3.65 3.14
N VAL A 172 4.36 4.03 3.43
CA VAL A 172 3.24 3.09 3.48
C VAL A 172 3.02 2.43 2.13
N TRP A 173 3.11 3.16 1.01
CA TRP A 173 2.98 2.55 -0.34
C TRP A 173 3.95 1.41 -0.57
N ARG A 174 5.20 1.58 -0.12
CA ARG A 174 6.18 0.49 -0.19
C ARG A 174 5.70 -0.77 0.53
N LEU A 175 5.24 -0.63 1.77
CA LEU A 175 4.76 -1.76 2.57
C LEU A 175 3.51 -2.39 1.95
N HIS A 176 2.56 -1.55 1.56
CA HIS A 176 1.31 -1.95 0.94
C HIS A 176 1.54 -2.79 -0.32
N VAL A 177 2.41 -2.30 -1.22
CA VAL A 177 2.76 -3.04 -2.43
C VAL A 177 3.51 -4.34 -2.13
N ILE A 178 4.45 -4.34 -1.18
CA ILE A 178 5.18 -5.56 -0.80
C ILE A 178 4.23 -6.64 -0.27
N ASP A 179 3.27 -6.28 0.57
CA ASP A 179 2.34 -7.24 1.14
C ASP A 179 1.36 -7.79 0.09
N HIS A 180 0.86 -6.94 -0.80
CA HIS A 180 0.04 -7.37 -1.92
C HIS A 180 0.82 -8.17 -2.96
N LEU A 181 2.09 -7.87 -3.20
CA LEU A 181 2.96 -8.70 -4.04
C LEU A 181 3.17 -10.10 -3.46
N LYS A 182 3.35 -10.21 -2.14
CA LYS A 182 3.44 -11.52 -1.47
C LYS A 182 2.15 -12.33 -1.66
N LEU A 183 0.98 -11.68 -1.47
CA LEU A 183 -0.31 -12.32 -1.68
C LEU A 183 -0.48 -12.74 -3.15
N ALA A 184 -0.19 -11.86 -4.10
CA ALA A 184 -0.29 -12.16 -5.53
C ALA A 184 0.60 -13.35 -5.94
N ARG A 185 1.83 -13.42 -5.44
CA ARG A 185 2.73 -14.58 -5.64
C ARG A 185 2.17 -15.87 -5.05
N LYS A 186 1.60 -15.81 -3.85
CA LYS A 186 0.94 -16.96 -3.20
C LYS A 186 -0.24 -17.46 -4.01
N VAL A 187 -1.09 -16.54 -4.50
CA VAL A 187 -2.22 -16.86 -5.37
C VAL A 187 -1.74 -17.46 -6.69
N HIS A 188 -0.76 -16.86 -7.35
CA HIS A 188 -0.19 -17.37 -8.60
C HIS A 188 0.38 -18.78 -8.46
N ALA A 189 1.19 -19.03 -7.44
CA ALA A 189 1.76 -20.35 -7.17
C ALA A 189 0.69 -21.42 -6.86
N ALA A 190 -0.48 -21.03 -6.35
CA ALA A 190 -1.60 -21.96 -6.18
C ALA A 190 -2.31 -22.30 -7.49
N LEU A 191 -2.23 -21.42 -8.50
CA LEU A 191 -2.78 -21.64 -9.83
C LEU A 191 -1.93 -22.58 -10.72
N GLU A 192 -0.65 -22.73 -10.38
CA GLU A 192 0.31 -23.59 -11.11
C GLU A 192 0.35 -25.03 -10.61
N ARG A 193 -0.35 -25.35 -9.52
CA ARG A 193 -0.48 -26.70 -8.94
C ARG A 193 -1.70 -27.43 -9.46
#